data_7c1adc89d3f1c0edbc34e7f0705c399e
#
_entry.id   7c1adc89d3f1c0edbc34e7f0705c399e
#
_cell.length_a   1.000
_cell.length_b   1.000
_cell.length_c   1.000
_cell.angle_alpha   90.00
_cell.angle_beta   90.00
_cell.angle_gamma   90.00
#
_symmetry.space_group_name_H-M   'P 1'
#
loop_
_entity.id
_entity.type
_entity.pdbx_description
1 polymer ?
#
loop_
_entity_poly.entity_id
_entity_poly.type
_entity_poly.pdbx_seq_one_letter_code
_entity_poly.pdbx_strand_id
1 'polypeptide(L)'
;MIYIQNFITTTIQLNIYLILVIGLLYLIIHYYRYKGFNAFLDIYLNYIPVLTHEFGHVLFNKLVGGKAKDLVIVTSPRERNVTSQQGYAITQSKGYLGQFITTIGGYLMPPLMFLTGLVSIHYQYPSIFITIYLL
;
A
#
# COMPACT_ATOMS: atom_id res chain seq x y z
N MET A 1 8.53 -27.82 11.97
CA MET A 1 9.04 -27.74 10.59
C MET A 1 7.97 -28.03 9.54
N ILE A 2 7.20 -29.12 9.67
CA ILE A 2 6.12 -29.47 8.72
C ILE A 2 5.07 -28.37 8.57
N TYR A 3 4.67 -27.69 9.65
CA TYR A 3 3.70 -26.59 9.59
C TYR A 3 4.21 -25.36 8.82
N ILE A 4 5.50 -25.06 8.96
CA ILE A 4 6.12 -23.95 8.23
C ILE A 4 6.21 -24.28 6.73
N GLN A 5 6.61 -25.51 6.38
CA GLN A 5 6.63 -25.94 4.99
C GLN A 5 5.24 -25.96 4.37
N ASN A 6 4.23 -26.46 5.08
CA ASN A 6 2.84 -26.45 4.60
C ASN A 6 2.33 -25.02 4.41
N PHE A 7 2.67 -24.09 5.31
CA PHE A 7 2.31 -22.68 5.17
C PHE A 7 2.97 -22.05 3.92
N ILE A 8 4.25 -22.35 3.67
CA ILE A 8 4.98 -21.81 2.52
C ILE A 8 4.45 -22.38 1.19
N THR A 9 4.04 -23.65 1.18
CA THR A 9 3.59 -24.34 -0.04
C THR A 9 2.08 -24.27 -0.26
N THR A 10 1.31 -23.67 0.64
CA THR A 10 -0.15 -23.55 0.48
C THR A 10 -0.49 -22.73 -0.74
N THR A 11 -1.25 -23.31 -1.67
CA THR A 11 -1.78 -22.61 -2.84
C THR A 11 -3.11 -21.93 -2.49
N ILE A 12 -3.21 -20.65 -2.82
CA ILE A 12 -4.46 -19.89 -2.67
C ILE A 12 -5.18 -19.93 -4.02
N GLN A 13 -6.37 -20.52 -4.05
CA GLN A 13 -7.22 -20.45 -5.23
C GLN A 13 -7.99 -19.14 -5.23
N LEU A 14 -7.80 -18.34 -6.27
CA LEU A 14 -8.54 -17.10 -6.47
C LEU A 14 -9.87 -17.42 -7.14
N ASN A 15 -10.96 -17.16 -6.42
CA ASN A 15 -12.32 -17.28 -6.95
C ASN A 15 -12.80 -15.89 -7.40
N ILE A 16 -13.23 -15.77 -8.66
CA ILE A 16 -13.68 -14.50 -9.22
C ILE A 16 -14.89 -13.93 -8.46
N TYR A 17 -15.80 -14.76 -8.02
CA TYR A 17 -16.96 -14.32 -7.24
C TYR A 17 -16.55 -13.73 -5.90
N LEU A 18 -15.59 -14.36 -5.22
CA LEU A 18 -15.04 -13.84 -3.97
C LEU A 18 -14.36 -12.50 -4.18
N ILE A 19 -13.57 -12.35 -5.23
CA ILE A 19 -12.91 -11.08 -5.59
C ILE A 19 -13.94 -9.99 -5.84
N LEU A 20 -15.01 -10.29 -6.58
CA LEU A 20 -16.08 -9.32 -6.85
C LEU A 20 -16.82 -8.91 -5.57
N VAL A 21 -17.11 -9.86 -4.68
CA VAL A 21 -17.78 -9.57 -3.40
C VAL A 21 -16.87 -8.70 -2.52
N ILE A 22 -15.59 -9.04 -2.39
CA ILE A 22 -14.63 -8.25 -1.60
C ILE A 22 -14.47 -6.84 -2.20
N GLY A 23 -14.37 -6.72 -3.52
CA GLY A 23 -14.30 -5.44 -4.21
C GLY A 23 -15.54 -4.58 -3.97
N LEU A 24 -16.72 -5.18 -4.02
CA LEU A 24 -17.99 -4.47 -3.76
C LEU A 24 -18.06 -4.00 -2.29
N LEU A 25 -17.70 -4.86 -1.34
CA LEU A 25 -17.64 -4.50 0.07
C LEU A 25 -16.65 -3.34 0.31
N TYR A 26 -15.48 -3.40 -0.31
CA TYR A 26 -14.52 -2.31 -0.25
C TYR A 26 -15.10 -0.98 -0.77
N LEU A 27 -15.77 -1.00 -1.91
CA LEU A 27 -16.40 0.18 -2.48
C LEU A 27 -17.47 0.78 -1.57
N ILE A 28 -18.27 -0.07 -0.92
CA ILE A 28 -19.30 0.37 0.04
C ILE A 28 -18.64 1.01 1.27
N ILE A 29 -17.61 0.38 1.82
CA ILE A 29 -16.86 0.92 2.96
C ILE A 29 -16.23 2.27 2.59
N HIS A 30 -15.62 2.36 1.44
CA HIS A 30 -14.99 3.58 0.94
C HIS A 30 -16.01 4.70 0.68
N TYR A 31 -17.16 4.37 0.15
CA TYR A 31 -18.24 5.34 -0.07
C TYR A 31 -18.73 5.97 1.25
N TYR A 32 -18.85 5.16 2.30
CA TYR A 32 -19.25 5.61 3.64
C TYR A 32 -18.06 5.92 4.57
N ARG A 33 -16.89 6.21 4.03
CA ARG A 33 -15.62 6.37 4.78
C ARG A 33 -15.61 7.42 5.89
N TYR A 34 -16.54 8.36 5.88
CA TYR A 34 -16.64 9.39 6.91
C TYR A 34 -17.62 9.04 8.04
N LYS A 35 -18.26 7.89 7.97
CA LYS A 35 -19.31 7.51 8.93
C LYS A 35 -18.81 6.43 9.90
N GLY A 36 -18.71 6.78 11.18
CA GLY A 36 -18.53 5.85 12.30
C GLY A 36 -17.39 4.85 12.11
N PHE A 37 -17.69 3.57 12.28
CA PHE A 37 -16.70 2.49 12.18
C PHE A 37 -16.12 2.33 10.77
N ASN A 38 -16.83 2.72 9.73
CA ASN A 38 -16.33 2.64 8.35
C ASN A 38 -15.09 3.53 8.13
N ALA A 39 -14.94 4.62 8.89
CA ALA A 39 -13.75 5.46 8.82
C ALA A 39 -12.48 4.70 9.23
N PHE A 40 -12.55 3.88 10.26
CA PHE A 40 -11.43 3.02 10.68
C PHE A 40 -11.14 1.92 9.66
N LEU A 41 -12.19 1.26 9.15
CA LEU A 41 -12.04 0.23 8.14
C LEU A 41 -11.42 0.77 6.86
N ASP A 42 -11.85 1.94 6.39
CA ASP A 42 -11.30 2.56 5.19
C ASP A 42 -9.82 2.92 5.38
N ILE A 43 -9.44 3.50 6.49
CA ILE A 43 -8.03 3.79 6.80
C ILE A 43 -7.21 2.50 6.84
N TYR A 44 -7.70 1.46 7.50
CA TYR A 44 -7.00 0.18 7.62
C TYR A 44 -6.82 -0.50 6.26
N LEU A 45 -7.88 -0.55 5.44
CA LEU A 45 -7.83 -1.17 4.11
C LEU A 45 -6.93 -0.41 3.14
N ASN A 46 -6.82 0.90 3.28
CA ASN A 46 -5.96 1.73 2.44
C ASN A 46 -4.55 1.93 3.02
N TYR A 47 -4.26 1.38 4.20
CA TYR A 47 -2.97 1.58 4.86
C TYR A 47 -1.79 1.14 4.00
N ILE A 48 -1.81 -0.08 3.47
CA ILE A 48 -0.72 -0.61 2.64
C ILE A 48 -0.58 0.14 1.30
N PRO A 49 -1.65 0.39 0.53
CA PRO A 49 -1.56 1.21 -0.67
C PRO A 49 -1.00 2.61 -0.42
N VAL A 50 -1.45 3.29 0.63
CA VAL A 50 -0.97 4.63 0.99
C VAL A 50 0.49 4.58 1.42
N LEU A 51 0.87 3.63 2.30
CA LEU A 51 2.25 3.44 2.72
C LEU A 51 3.16 3.20 1.52
N THR A 52 2.75 2.34 0.58
CA THR A 52 3.52 2.01 -0.62
C THR A 52 3.71 3.24 -1.50
N HIS A 53 2.66 4.05 -1.67
CA HIS A 53 2.70 5.30 -2.43
C HIS A 53 3.69 6.30 -1.81
N GLU A 54 3.57 6.57 -0.51
CA GLU A 54 4.43 7.52 0.19
C GLU A 54 5.88 7.02 0.28
N PHE A 55 6.06 5.71 0.49
CA PHE A 55 7.39 5.09 0.44
C PHE A 55 8.04 5.23 -0.95
N GLY A 56 7.23 5.14 -2.01
CA GLY A 56 7.70 5.38 -3.38
C GLY A 56 8.30 6.76 -3.56
N HIS A 57 7.68 7.81 -3.01
CA HIS A 57 8.24 9.16 -3.03
C HIS A 57 9.60 9.21 -2.32
N VAL A 58 9.72 8.59 -1.16
CA VAL A 58 10.96 8.56 -0.38
C VAL A 58 12.05 7.79 -1.12
N LEU A 59 11.74 6.61 -1.65
CA LEU A 59 12.72 5.76 -2.33
C LEU A 59 13.28 6.43 -3.58
N PHE A 60 12.41 6.93 -4.45
CA PHE A 60 12.82 7.59 -5.69
C PHE A 60 13.52 8.92 -5.43
N ASN A 61 13.12 9.65 -4.37
CA ASN A 61 13.83 10.83 -3.93
C ASN A 61 15.28 10.52 -3.55
N LYS A 62 15.51 9.43 -2.81
CA LYS A 62 16.86 8.99 -2.46
C LYS A 62 17.68 8.56 -3.66
N LEU A 63 17.06 7.88 -4.64
CA LEU A 63 17.74 7.45 -5.86
C LEU A 63 18.28 8.62 -6.69
N VAL A 64 17.62 9.77 -6.67
CA VAL A 64 18.07 10.99 -7.35
C VAL A 64 18.89 11.94 -6.46
N GLY A 65 19.34 11.47 -5.32
CA GLY A 65 20.21 12.24 -4.41
C GLY A 65 19.48 13.29 -3.58
N GLY A 66 18.16 13.21 -3.45
CA GLY A 66 17.36 14.06 -2.58
C GLY A 66 17.44 13.65 -1.12
N LYS A 67 16.80 14.42 -0.26
CA LYS A 67 16.70 14.17 1.18
C LYS A 67 15.25 13.90 1.57
N ALA A 68 14.97 12.72 2.13
CA ALA A 68 13.72 12.42 2.77
C ALA A 68 13.78 12.84 4.24
N LYS A 69 12.79 13.63 4.69
CA LYS A 69 12.72 14.12 6.07
C LYS A 69 11.77 13.32 6.92
N ASP A 70 10.61 12.96 6.38
CA ASP A 70 9.58 12.25 7.13
C ASP A 70 8.66 11.44 6.21
N LEU A 71 8.05 10.41 6.78
CA LEU A 71 7.02 9.59 6.16
C LEU A 71 5.94 9.34 7.20
N VAL A 72 4.74 9.85 6.97
CA VAL A 72 3.63 9.76 7.91
C VAL A 72 2.42 9.12 7.25
N ILE A 73 1.86 8.11 7.90
CA ILE A 73 0.58 7.52 7.53
C ILE A 73 -0.46 7.89 8.58
N VAL A 74 -1.53 8.50 8.13
CA VAL A 74 -2.63 8.91 9.02
C VAL A 74 -3.46 7.68 9.38
N THR A 75 -3.49 7.34 10.67
CA THR A 75 -4.20 6.17 11.19
C THR A 75 -5.46 6.54 11.97
N SER A 76 -5.65 7.82 12.29
CA SER A 76 -6.81 8.31 13.02
C SER A 76 -7.83 8.97 12.10
N PRO A 77 -9.13 8.60 12.15
CA PRO A 77 -10.16 9.31 11.40
C PRO A 77 -10.24 10.81 11.72
N ARG A 78 -9.99 11.18 12.97
CA ARG A 78 -9.97 12.58 13.39
C ARG A 78 -8.86 13.37 12.69
N GLU A 79 -7.66 12.81 12.66
CA GLU A 79 -6.50 13.41 12.01
C GLU A 79 -6.70 13.49 10.49
N ARG A 80 -7.27 12.45 9.87
CA ARG A 80 -7.64 12.46 8.44
C ARG A 80 -8.64 13.57 8.12
N ASN A 81 -9.65 13.80 8.96
CA ASN A 81 -10.63 14.86 8.77
C ASN A 81 -10.01 16.26 8.89
N VAL A 82 -9.03 16.45 9.77
CA VAL A 82 -8.33 17.72 9.95
C VAL A 82 -7.35 17.99 8.80
N THR A 83 -6.56 17.00 8.40
CA THR A 83 -5.50 17.17 7.38
C THR A 83 -6.00 16.95 5.95
N SER A 84 -7.13 16.29 5.76
CA SER A 84 -7.66 15.82 4.46
C SER A 84 -6.69 14.91 3.71
N GLN A 85 -5.74 14.28 4.41
CA GLN A 85 -4.72 13.41 3.85
C GLN A 85 -4.72 12.04 4.53
N GLN A 86 -4.47 11.00 3.76
CA GLN A 86 -4.31 9.64 4.27
C GLN A 86 -2.84 9.31 4.60
N GLY A 87 -1.92 10.03 4.00
CA GLY A 87 -0.49 9.95 4.26
C GLY A 87 0.25 11.07 3.55
N TYR A 88 1.48 11.28 3.94
CA TYR A 88 2.36 12.24 3.27
C TYR A 88 3.83 11.88 3.50
N ALA A 89 4.65 12.21 2.52
CA ALA A 89 6.10 12.13 2.62
C ALA A 89 6.70 13.53 2.47
N ILE A 90 7.59 13.88 3.38
CA ILE A 90 8.33 15.14 3.31
C ILE A 90 9.67 14.86 2.67
N THR A 91 9.84 15.32 1.43
CA THR A 91 11.05 15.11 0.64
C THR A 91 11.58 16.43 0.10
N GLN A 92 12.87 16.51 -0.06
CA GLN A 92 13.54 17.63 -0.68
C GLN A 92 14.33 17.14 -1.88
N SER A 93 13.95 17.59 -3.07
CA SER A 93 14.58 17.19 -4.33
C SER A 93 15.51 18.27 -4.87
N LYS A 94 16.54 17.84 -5.59
CA LYS A 94 17.45 18.73 -6.30
C LYS A 94 16.96 18.92 -7.74
N GLY A 95 16.47 20.13 -8.06
CA GLY A 95 16.04 20.50 -9.40
C GLY A 95 14.72 19.85 -9.86
N TYR A 96 14.29 20.23 -11.05
CA TYR A 96 13.01 19.77 -11.62
C TYR A 96 12.99 18.28 -11.93
N LEU A 97 14.09 17.73 -12.44
CA LEU A 97 14.17 16.31 -12.78
C LEU A 97 14.09 15.44 -11.52
N GLY A 98 14.77 15.82 -10.45
CA GLY A 98 14.70 15.13 -9.15
C GLY A 98 13.28 15.17 -8.58
N GLN A 99 12.60 16.31 -8.65
CA GLN A 99 11.22 16.46 -8.22
C GLN A 99 10.26 15.60 -9.05
N PHE A 100 10.43 15.59 -10.37
CA PHE A 100 9.63 14.78 -11.29
C PHE A 100 9.77 13.27 -10.98
N ILE A 101 11.00 12.79 -10.83
CA ILE A 101 11.26 11.37 -10.51
C ILE A 101 10.70 11.02 -9.13
N THR A 102 10.86 11.88 -8.13
CA THR A 102 10.27 11.69 -6.80
C THR A 102 8.75 11.59 -6.86
N THR A 103 8.11 12.44 -7.64
CA THR A 103 6.64 12.44 -7.80
C THR A 103 6.17 11.15 -8.48
N ILE A 104 6.81 10.76 -9.57
CA ILE A 104 6.46 9.52 -10.29
C ILE A 104 6.66 8.29 -9.40
N GLY A 105 7.68 8.30 -8.55
CA GLY A 105 7.98 7.18 -7.65
C GLY A 105 6.81 6.76 -6.78
N GLY A 106 6.04 7.72 -6.26
CA GLY A 106 4.84 7.45 -5.50
C GLY A 106 3.76 6.73 -6.31
N TYR A 107 3.61 7.08 -7.58
CA TYR A 107 2.63 6.46 -8.47
C TYR A 107 3.09 5.10 -9.04
N LEU A 108 4.39 4.89 -9.19
CA LEU A 108 4.96 3.64 -9.71
C LEU A 108 5.02 2.53 -8.66
N MET A 109 5.21 2.85 -7.39
CA MET A 109 5.39 1.84 -6.34
C MET A 109 4.18 0.94 -6.14
N PRO A 110 2.92 1.41 -6.06
CA PRO A 110 1.77 0.52 -5.92
C PRO A 110 1.66 -0.52 -7.04
N PRO A 111 1.77 -0.17 -8.35
CA PRO A 111 1.81 -1.16 -9.41
C PRO A 111 2.98 -2.14 -9.31
N LEU A 112 4.17 -1.68 -8.92
CA LEU A 112 5.34 -2.55 -8.72
C LEU A 112 5.11 -3.54 -7.57
N MET A 113 4.52 -3.12 -6.47
CA MET A 113 4.12 -4.01 -5.37
C MET A 113 3.09 -5.03 -5.82
N PHE A 114 2.12 -4.62 -6.62
CA PHE A 114 1.14 -5.53 -7.21
C PHE A 114 1.80 -6.59 -8.09
N LEU A 115 2.74 -6.19 -8.96
CA LEU A 115 3.54 -7.12 -9.78
C LEU A 115 4.35 -8.08 -8.91
N THR A 116 4.97 -7.60 -7.84
CA THR A 116 5.68 -8.45 -6.88
C THR A 116 4.76 -9.50 -6.27
N GLY A 117 3.52 -9.10 -5.94
CA GLY A 117 2.50 -10.02 -5.46
C GLY A 117 2.12 -11.08 -6.48
N LEU A 118 1.88 -10.69 -7.72
CA LEU A 118 1.57 -11.62 -8.81
C LEU A 118 2.70 -12.61 -9.07
N VAL A 119 3.94 -12.14 -9.08
CA VAL A 119 5.13 -12.99 -9.25
C VAL A 119 5.24 -13.98 -8.09
N SER A 120 5.02 -13.55 -6.85
CA SER A 120 5.04 -14.43 -5.68
C SER A 120 3.97 -15.53 -5.77
N ILE A 121 2.78 -15.20 -6.24
CA ILE A 121 1.70 -16.17 -6.46
C ILE A 121 2.05 -17.14 -7.60
N HIS A 122 2.59 -16.61 -8.70
CA HIS A 122 2.98 -17.42 -9.85
C HIS A 122 4.03 -18.47 -9.50
N TYR A 123 5.03 -18.10 -8.70
CA TYR A 123 6.06 -19.04 -8.21
C TYR A 123 5.63 -19.85 -6.98
N GLN A 124 4.34 -19.82 -6.63
CA GLN A 124 3.77 -20.58 -5.50
C GLN A 124 4.36 -20.24 -4.12
N TYR A 125 4.66 -18.96 -3.89
CA TYR A 125 5.08 -18.45 -2.58
C TYR A 125 4.05 -17.47 -1.98
N PRO A 126 2.79 -17.90 -1.77
CA PRO A 126 1.73 -16.99 -1.29
C PRO A 126 2.02 -16.45 0.11
N SER A 127 2.74 -17.21 0.94
CA SER A 127 3.11 -16.77 2.28
C SER A 127 4.08 -15.60 2.28
N ILE A 128 5.01 -15.54 1.31
CA ILE A 128 5.92 -14.40 1.13
C ILE A 128 5.13 -13.15 0.76
N PHE A 129 4.17 -13.29 -0.15
CA PHE A 129 3.26 -12.21 -0.53
C PHE A 129 2.48 -11.68 0.68
N ILE A 130 1.83 -12.56 1.44
CA ILE A 130 1.08 -12.19 2.64
C ILE A 130 1.98 -11.50 3.66
N THR A 131 3.19 -12.01 3.89
CA THR A 131 4.14 -11.43 4.81
C THR A 131 4.55 -10.01 4.40
N ILE A 132 4.84 -9.78 3.14
CA ILE A 132 5.20 -8.45 2.61
C ILE A 132 4.03 -7.47 2.78
N TYR A 133 2.79 -7.91 2.56
CA TYR A 133 1.62 -7.04 2.65
C TYR A 133 1.09 -6.81 4.07
N LEU A 134 1.39 -7.70 5.01
CA LEU A 134 0.96 -7.56 6.40
C LEU A 134 2.01 -6.91 7.32
N LEU A 135 3.21 -6.77 6.85
CA LEU A 135 4.27 -6.04 7.56
C LEU A 135 4.22 -4.56 7.22
#